data_65fb4a9c232986143506ce25dac7f88e
#
_entry.id   65fb4a9c232986143506ce25dac7f88e
#
_cell.length_a   1.000
_cell.length_b   1.000
_cell.length_c   1.000
_cell.angle_alpha   90.00
_cell.angle_beta   90.00
_cell.angle_gamma   90.00
#
_symmetry.space_group_name_H-M   'P 1'
#
loop_
_entity.id
_entity.type
_entity.pdbx_description
1 polymer ?
#
loop_
_entity_poly.entity_id
_entity_poly.type
_entity_poly.pdbx_seq_one_letter_code
_entity_poly.pdbx_strand_id
1 'polypeptide(L)'
;DPVIYPVEGFDMQSMGKDTLFHKSYENTDISFSPNIIWVSQFNYKLKKELSLDIISKYVDEQFIDNTSSENRKLDDYLVNNLQLTYNLKLKNVNEARLTLMVNNVLNNQYSNRAWIYRFVSQGWDPSGSDPYINADSDGYNMVGHFPQAGRNYLLGLTLGF
;
A
#
# COMPACT_ATOMS: atom_id res chain seq x y z
N ASP A 1 -2.92 9.94 -21.43
CA ASP A 1 -1.76 9.62 -22.26
C ASP A 1 -1.89 8.19 -22.79
N PRO A 2 -1.60 7.95 -24.09
CA PRO A 2 -1.68 6.61 -24.65
C PRO A 2 -0.67 5.68 -23.95
N VAL A 3 -1.16 4.53 -23.50
CA VAL A 3 -0.31 3.49 -22.91
C VAL A 3 0.24 2.63 -24.06
N ILE A 4 1.55 2.58 -24.20
CA ILE A 4 2.24 1.83 -25.23
C ILE A 4 2.68 0.49 -24.61
N TYR A 5 2.18 -0.62 -25.14
CA TYR A 5 2.60 -1.95 -24.71
C TYR A 5 3.59 -2.54 -25.72
N PRO A 6 4.74 -3.06 -25.27
CA PRO A 6 5.58 -3.88 -26.12
C PRO A 6 4.84 -5.17 -26.48
N VAL A 7 4.92 -5.58 -27.72
CA VAL A 7 4.39 -6.87 -28.19
C VAL A 7 5.47 -7.91 -27.99
N GLU A 8 5.28 -8.85 -27.06
CA GLU A 8 6.15 -10.03 -26.94
C GLU A 8 5.71 -11.13 -27.90
N GLY A 9 6.66 -11.71 -28.59
CA GLY A 9 6.46 -12.70 -29.66
C GLY A 9 7.31 -12.36 -30.87
N PHE A 10 8.43 -11.67 -30.62
CA PHE A 10 9.34 -11.23 -31.68
C PHE A 10 10.13 -12.42 -32.27
N ASP A 11 9.78 -12.80 -33.50
CA ASP A 11 10.75 -13.49 -34.37
C ASP A 11 11.81 -12.46 -34.76
N MET A 12 13.08 -12.74 -34.40
CA MET A 12 14.22 -11.86 -34.74
C MET A 12 14.38 -11.62 -36.23
N GLN A 13 13.70 -12.35 -37.09
CA GLN A 13 13.68 -12.14 -38.55
C GLN A 13 12.69 -11.08 -39.02
N SER A 14 11.78 -10.64 -38.16
CA SER A 14 10.83 -9.56 -38.48
C SER A 14 11.30 -8.17 -38.02
N MET A 15 12.58 -7.98 -37.70
CA MET A 15 13.14 -6.68 -37.31
C MET A 15 13.00 -5.62 -38.43
N GLY A 16 11.84 -5.02 -38.53
CA GLY A 16 11.58 -3.97 -39.50
C GLY A 16 10.24 -3.24 -39.35
N LYS A 17 9.33 -3.73 -38.53
CA LYS A 17 8.08 -3.04 -38.23
C LYS A 17 7.71 -3.20 -36.77
N ASP A 18 8.13 -2.26 -35.95
CA ASP A 18 7.58 -2.10 -34.61
C ASP A 18 6.09 -1.81 -34.75
N THR A 19 5.25 -2.79 -34.44
CA THR A 19 3.80 -2.57 -34.41
C THR A 19 3.46 -2.02 -33.03
N LEU A 20 3.28 -0.71 -32.95
CA LEU A 20 2.83 -0.04 -31.74
C LEU A 20 1.31 -0.15 -31.66
N PHE A 21 0.81 -0.75 -30.57
CA PHE A 21 -0.61 -0.74 -30.23
C PHE A 21 -0.89 0.43 -29.30
N HIS A 22 -1.80 1.31 -29.72
CA HIS A 22 -2.27 2.40 -28.88
C HIS A 22 -3.63 2.02 -28.29
N LYS A 23 -3.72 2.06 -26.96
CA LYS A 23 -4.99 1.93 -26.26
C LYS A 23 -5.23 3.18 -25.43
N SER A 24 -6.36 3.84 -25.66
CA SER A 24 -6.79 4.99 -24.89
C SER A 24 -7.78 4.54 -23.81
N TYR A 25 -7.66 5.12 -22.64
CA TYR A 25 -8.59 4.96 -21.54
C TYR A 25 -9.19 6.32 -21.23
N GLU A 26 -10.50 6.37 -21.01
CA GLU A 26 -11.23 7.61 -20.72
C GLU A 26 -11.97 7.46 -19.39
N ASN A 27 -12.06 8.57 -18.63
CA ASN A 27 -12.75 8.62 -17.35
C ASN A 27 -12.23 7.59 -16.33
N THR A 28 -10.92 7.40 -16.29
CA THR A 28 -10.26 6.48 -15.35
C THR A 28 -9.72 7.21 -14.13
N ASP A 29 -9.66 6.49 -13.02
CA ASP A 29 -9.06 6.99 -11.79
C ASP A 29 -7.54 7.09 -11.92
N ILE A 30 -6.96 8.00 -11.18
CA ILE A 30 -5.50 8.13 -11.07
C ILE A 30 -4.98 7.02 -10.16
N SER A 31 -3.93 6.33 -10.60
CA SER A 31 -3.29 5.28 -9.81
C SER A 31 -2.84 5.80 -8.43
N PHE A 32 -2.99 4.95 -7.41
CA PHE A 32 -2.64 5.24 -6.02
C PHE A 32 -3.30 6.51 -5.45
N SER A 33 -4.50 6.83 -5.93
CA SER A 33 -5.29 7.98 -5.49
C SER A 33 -6.64 7.50 -4.92
N PRO A 34 -6.69 7.09 -3.64
CA PRO A 34 -7.93 6.64 -3.02
C PRO A 34 -8.92 7.80 -2.89
N ASN A 35 -10.22 7.52 -3.01
CA ASN A 35 -11.27 8.52 -2.90
C ASN A 35 -11.41 9.07 -1.47
N ILE A 36 -11.12 8.24 -0.46
CA ILE A 36 -11.24 8.60 0.94
C ILE A 36 -9.95 8.25 1.68
N ILE A 37 -9.39 9.24 2.36
CA ILE A 37 -8.40 9.05 3.41
C ILE A 37 -8.93 9.71 4.68
N TRP A 38 -9.11 8.90 5.71
CA TRP A 38 -9.55 9.41 7.00
C TRP A 38 -8.52 9.09 8.07
N VAL A 39 -8.19 10.08 8.88
CA VAL A 39 -7.30 9.93 10.03
C VAL A 39 -7.97 10.57 11.25
N SER A 40 -8.01 9.85 12.35
CA SER A 40 -8.40 10.42 13.63
C SER A 40 -7.33 10.16 14.67
N GLN A 41 -7.17 11.14 15.55
CA GLN A 41 -6.33 11.03 16.73
C GLN A 41 -7.14 11.42 17.95
N PHE A 42 -7.18 10.53 18.91
CA PHE A 42 -7.86 10.72 20.18
C PHE A 42 -6.85 10.62 21.32
N ASN A 43 -6.68 11.71 22.08
CA ASN A 43 -5.81 11.74 23.25
C ASN A 43 -6.66 11.74 24.51
N TYR A 44 -6.39 10.84 25.44
CA TYR A 44 -7.04 10.72 26.70
C TYR A 44 -6.05 10.70 27.87
N LYS A 45 -6.21 11.66 28.80
CA LYS A 45 -5.42 11.71 30.03
C LYS A 45 -6.04 10.81 31.09
N LEU A 46 -5.46 9.62 31.27
CA LEU A 46 -5.88 8.67 32.30
C LEU A 46 -5.55 9.19 33.71
N LYS A 47 -4.36 9.81 33.86
CA LYS A 47 -3.86 10.47 35.08
C LYS A 47 -3.01 11.68 34.69
N LYS A 48 -2.54 12.46 35.68
CA LYS A 48 -1.64 13.59 35.40
C LYS A 48 -0.36 13.17 34.67
N GLU A 49 0.13 11.99 34.99
CA GLU A 49 1.38 11.46 34.46
C GLU A 49 1.16 10.45 33.33
N LEU A 50 -0.08 9.99 33.07
CA LEU A 50 -0.38 8.90 32.16
C LEU A 50 -1.39 9.33 31.10
N SER A 51 -1.02 9.25 29.84
CA SER A 51 -1.89 9.51 28.70
C SER A 51 -1.92 8.33 27.72
N LEU A 52 -3.07 8.18 27.07
CA LEU A 52 -3.32 7.22 26.01
C LEU A 52 -3.66 7.98 24.73
N ASP A 53 -2.96 7.68 23.66
CA ASP A 53 -3.29 8.14 22.31
C ASP A 53 -3.81 6.95 21.49
N ILE A 54 -4.91 7.19 20.78
CA ILE A 54 -5.48 6.26 19.80
C ILE A 54 -5.42 6.95 18.46
N ILE A 55 -4.72 6.34 17.50
CA ILE A 55 -4.57 6.87 16.16
C ILE A 55 -5.17 5.85 15.19
N SER A 56 -6.22 6.25 14.49
CA SER A 56 -6.90 5.42 13.51
C SER A 56 -6.73 6.02 12.12
N LYS A 57 -6.34 5.21 11.14
CA LYS A 57 -6.21 5.59 9.75
C LYS A 57 -6.99 4.62 8.88
N TYR A 58 -7.93 5.15 8.11
CA TYR A 58 -8.61 4.45 7.03
C TYR A 58 -8.13 5.00 5.69
N VAL A 59 -7.90 4.12 4.75
CA VAL A 59 -7.61 4.44 3.35
C VAL A 59 -8.52 3.56 2.51
N ASP A 60 -9.26 4.19 1.61
CA ASP A 60 -10.16 3.55 0.67
C ASP A 60 -9.38 2.72 -0.37
N GLU A 61 -10.08 1.86 -1.07
CA GLU A 61 -9.53 1.11 -2.20
C GLU A 61 -8.88 2.06 -3.22
N GLN A 62 -7.90 1.56 -3.96
CA GLN A 62 -7.19 2.37 -4.94
C GLN A 62 -6.68 1.52 -6.09
N PHE A 63 -6.81 2.03 -7.30
CA PHE A 63 -6.28 1.35 -8.48
C PHE A 63 -4.75 1.39 -8.50
N ILE A 64 -4.14 0.31 -8.99
CA ILE A 64 -2.68 0.20 -9.11
C ILE A 64 -2.18 0.94 -10.35
N ASP A 65 -2.99 0.98 -11.40
CA ASP A 65 -2.71 1.70 -12.65
C ASP A 65 -3.88 2.61 -13.08
N ASN A 66 -3.67 3.40 -14.13
CA ASN A 66 -4.67 4.35 -14.62
C ASN A 66 -5.68 3.72 -15.60
N THR A 67 -6.04 2.47 -15.42
CA THR A 67 -7.00 1.77 -16.28
C THR A 67 -8.35 1.52 -15.62
N SER A 68 -8.47 1.82 -14.33
CA SER A 68 -9.65 1.53 -13.49
C SER A 68 -10.13 0.08 -13.61
N SER A 69 -9.19 -0.85 -13.70
CA SER A 69 -9.52 -2.28 -13.76
C SER A 69 -9.70 -2.85 -12.36
N GLU A 70 -10.84 -3.49 -12.10
CA GLU A 70 -11.17 -4.10 -10.81
C GLU A 70 -10.17 -5.19 -10.39
N ASN A 71 -9.53 -5.86 -11.36
CA ASN A 71 -8.50 -6.87 -11.09
C ASN A 71 -7.15 -6.27 -10.71
N ARG A 72 -7.02 -4.95 -10.76
CA ARG A 72 -5.78 -4.20 -10.51
C ARG A 72 -6.02 -3.11 -9.47
N LYS A 73 -6.46 -3.55 -8.30
CA LYS A 73 -6.86 -2.68 -7.20
C LYS A 73 -6.24 -3.16 -5.89
N LEU A 74 -5.89 -2.24 -5.01
CA LEU A 74 -5.59 -2.51 -3.62
C LEU A 74 -6.87 -2.36 -2.80
N ASP A 75 -7.09 -3.30 -1.90
CA ASP A 75 -8.21 -3.25 -0.96
C ASP A 75 -8.07 -2.06 0.00
N ASP A 76 -9.20 -1.60 0.50
CA ASP A 76 -9.24 -0.64 1.59
C ASP A 76 -8.64 -1.22 2.89
N TYR A 77 -8.19 -0.36 3.75
CA TYR A 77 -7.67 -0.80 5.04
C TYR A 77 -7.92 0.21 6.17
N LEU A 78 -8.09 -0.35 7.37
CA LEU A 78 -8.16 0.40 8.62
C LEU A 78 -7.05 -0.06 9.56
N VAL A 79 -6.18 0.86 9.96
CA VAL A 79 -5.10 0.61 10.92
C VAL A 79 -5.31 1.44 12.16
N ASN A 80 -5.22 0.79 13.33
CA ASN A 80 -5.32 1.43 14.62
C ASN A 80 -4.02 1.24 15.39
N ASN A 81 -3.48 2.35 15.89
CA ASN A 81 -2.29 2.38 16.73
C ASN A 81 -2.65 2.90 18.11
N LEU A 82 -2.05 2.34 19.14
CA LEU A 82 -2.16 2.82 20.52
C LEU A 82 -0.79 3.27 21.00
N GLN A 83 -0.75 4.39 21.69
CA GLN A 83 0.44 4.88 22.37
C GLN A 83 0.10 5.21 23.82
N LEU A 84 0.77 4.57 24.75
CA LEU A 84 0.71 4.89 26.17
C LEU A 84 1.96 5.65 26.56
N THR A 85 1.77 6.83 27.13
CA THR A 85 2.88 7.71 27.56
C THR A 85 2.78 7.90 29.06
N TYR A 86 3.87 7.59 29.77
CA TYR A 86 4.01 7.77 31.21
C TYR A 86 5.16 8.71 31.54
N ASN A 87 4.85 9.85 32.12
CA ASN A 87 5.83 10.83 32.58
C ASN A 87 6.27 10.47 33.99
N LEU A 88 7.55 10.13 34.12
CA LEU A 88 8.19 9.77 35.37
C LEU A 88 8.75 11.01 36.07
N LYS A 89 8.66 11.05 37.40
CA LYS A 89 9.33 12.07 38.21
C LYS A 89 10.57 11.45 38.82
N LEU A 90 11.73 11.74 38.23
CA LEU A 90 13.02 11.29 38.71
C LEU A 90 13.79 12.43 39.31
N LYS A 91 14.55 12.17 40.39
CA LYS A 91 15.41 13.17 41.01
C LYS A 91 16.60 13.48 40.08
N ASN A 92 16.93 14.73 39.89
CA ASN A 92 18.02 15.22 39.01
C ASN A 92 17.85 14.93 37.52
N VAL A 93 16.62 14.68 37.06
CA VAL A 93 16.26 14.53 35.65
C VAL A 93 15.15 15.51 35.36
N ASN A 94 15.34 16.37 34.37
CA ASN A 94 14.39 17.42 34.02
C ASN A 94 13.15 16.82 33.34
N GLU A 95 13.34 15.80 32.54
CA GLU A 95 12.30 15.06 31.84
C GLU A 95 12.60 13.56 31.85
N ALA A 96 11.65 12.75 32.24
CA ALA A 96 11.71 11.30 32.08
C ALA A 96 10.36 10.80 31.57
N ARG A 97 10.37 10.16 30.42
CA ARG A 97 9.18 9.67 29.74
C ARG A 97 9.36 8.25 29.27
N LEU A 98 8.41 7.39 29.64
CA LEU A 98 8.29 6.03 29.11
C LEU A 98 7.14 6.01 28.11
N THR A 99 7.39 5.48 26.91
CA THR A 99 6.38 5.36 25.84
C THR A 99 6.30 3.91 25.42
N LEU A 100 5.10 3.34 25.46
CA LEU A 100 4.77 2.07 24.85
C LEU A 100 3.87 2.33 23.65
N MET A 101 4.26 1.88 22.47
CA MET A 101 3.47 1.97 21.26
C MET A 101 3.12 0.56 20.77
N VAL A 102 1.86 0.35 20.42
CA VAL A 102 1.35 -0.84 19.77
C VAL A 102 0.83 -0.42 18.41
N ASN A 103 1.56 -0.73 17.37
CA ASN A 103 1.12 -0.46 16.00
C ASN A 103 0.25 -1.60 15.50
N ASN A 104 -0.71 -1.26 14.65
CA ASN A 104 -1.64 -2.19 14.03
C ASN A 104 -2.27 -3.14 15.04
N VAL A 105 -2.96 -2.58 16.02
CA VAL A 105 -3.55 -3.30 17.18
C VAL A 105 -4.45 -4.46 16.76
N LEU A 106 -5.20 -4.27 15.66
CA LEU A 106 -6.12 -5.27 15.14
C LEU A 106 -5.41 -6.36 14.31
N ASN A 107 -4.11 -6.20 14.09
CA ASN A 107 -3.30 -7.10 13.25
C ASN A 107 -3.84 -7.26 11.83
N ASN A 108 -4.31 -6.17 11.25
CA ASN A 108 -4.85 -6.16 9.90
C ASN A 108 -3.74 -6.43 8.88
N GLN A 109 -3.97 -7.34 7.94
CA GLN A 109 -3.02 -7.61 6.86
C GLN A 109 -3.44 -6.76 5.66
N TYR A 110 -2.56 -5.87 5.21
CA TYR A 110 -2.85 -4.98 4.11
C TYR A 110 -1.59 -4.61 3.34
N SER A 111 -1.77 -4.20 2.10
CA SER A 111 -0.73 -3.61 1.27
C SER A 111 -1.11 -2.16 0.96
N ASN A 112 -0.16 -1.25 1.09
CA ASN A 112 -0.40 0.16 0.78
C ASN A 112 0.13 0.56 -0.59
N ARG A 113 0.83 -0.34 -1.26
CA ARG A 113 1.38 -0.18 -2.61
C ARG A 113 1.46 -1.53 -3.30
N ALA A 114 1.53 -1.49 -4.64
CA ALA A 114 1.81 -2.61 -5.50
C ALA A 114 2.62 -2.13 -6.70
N TRP A 115 3.21 -3.05 -7.43
CA TRP A 115 3.70 -2.81 -8.78
C TRP A 115 2.91 -3.68 -9.75
N ILE A 116 2.86 -3.26 -11.00
CA ILE A 116 2.23 -4.01 -12.07
C ILE A 116 3.14 -4.02 -13.29
N TYR A 117 3.22 -5.18 -13.93
CA TYR A 117 3.79 -5.34 -15.26
C TYR A 117 2.72 -5.88 -16.18
N ARG A 118 2.48 -5.20 -17.30
CA ARG A 118 1.46 -5.55 -18.28
C ARG A 118 2.11 -5.84 -19.63
N PHE A 119 1.58 -6.84 -20.32
CA PHE A 119 2.07 -7.22 -21.64
C PHE A 119 0.95 -7.88 -22.47
N VAL A 120 1.17 -7.92 -23.78
CA VAL A 120 0.31 -8.62 -24.75
C VAL A 120 1.10 -9.78 -25.32
N SER A 121 0.53 -10.98 -25.33
CA SER A 121 1.10 -12.16 -25.95
C SER A 121 0.26 -12.54 -27.17
N GLN A 122 0.91 -12.72 -28.31
CA GLN A 122 0.24 -13.15 -29.53
C GLN A 122 0.34 -14.66 -29.70
N GLY A 123 -0.82 -15.34 -29.73
CA GLY A 123 -0.90 -16.76 -30.06
C GLY A 123 -0.47 -17.73 -28.97
N TRP A 124 -0.12 -17.25 -27.79
CA TRP A 124 0.24 -18.07 -26.63
C TRP A 124 -0.35 -17.50 -25.35
N ASP A 125 -0.94 -18.38 -24.53
CA ASP A 125 -1.44 -18.02 -23.21
C ASP A 125 -0.41 -18.34 -22.12
N PRO A 126 0.26 -17.33 -21.55
CA PRO A 126 1.26 -17.56 -20.51
C PRO A 126 0.66 -17.90 -19.16
N SER A 127 -0.61 -17.59 -18.90
CA SER A 127 -1.23 -17.76 -17.58
C SER A 127 -1.35 -19.24 -17.17
N GLY A 128 -1.37 -20.15 -18.13
CA GLY A 128 -1.37 -21.58 -17.87
C GLY A 128 -0.01 -22.15 -17.42
N SER A 129 1.07 -21.40 -17.63
CA SER A 129 2.43 -21.85 -17.31
C SER A 129 3.05 -21.14 -16.09
N ASP A 130 2.54 -19.98 -15.72
CA ASP A 130 3.03 -19.17 -14.61
C ASP A 130 1.85 -18.70 -13.73
N PRO A 131 1.80 -19.14 -12.45
CA PRO A 131 0.70 -18.80 -11.54
C PRO A 131 0.66 -17.32 -11.13
N TYR A 132 1.70 -16.54 -11.43
CA TYR A 132 1.75 -15.10 -11.15
C TYR A 132 1.22 -14.26 -12.31
N ILE A 133 0.93 -14.86 -13.46
CA ILE A 133 0.38 -14.18 -14.62
C ILE A 133 -1.15 -14.29 -14.60
N ASN A 134 -1.80 -13.14 -14.60
CA ASN A 134 -3.25 -13.03 -14.69
C ASN A 134 -3.65 -12.59 -16.10
N ALA A 135 -4.65 -13.27 -16.67
CA ALA A 135 -5.27 -12.84 -17.91
C ALA A 135 -6.27 -11.70 -17.64
N ASP A 136 -6.30 -10.74 -18.53
CA ASP A 136 -7.22 -9.61 -18.49
C ASP A 136 -7.88 -9.40 -19.87
N SER A 137 -8.90 -8.59 -19.95
CA SER A 137 -9.62 -8.31 -21.22
C SER A 137 -8.72 -7.70 -22.31
N ASP A 138 -7.58 -7.13 -21.93
CA ASP A 138 -6.69 -6.38 -22.81
C ASP A 138 -5.23 -6.85 -22.73
N GLY A 139 -5.00 -8.10 -22.29
CA GLY A 139 -3.69 -8.73 -22.23
C GLY A 139 -3.44 -9.51 -20.96
N TYR A 140 -2.20 -9.50 -20.51
CA TYR A 140 -1.76 -10.20 -19.32
C TYR A 140 -1.09 -9.23 -18.35
N ASN A 141 -1.12 -9.57 -17.08
CA ASN A 141 -0.47 -8.78 -16.06
C ASN A 141 0.12 -9.63 -14.94
N MET A 142 1.15 -9.11 -14.32
CA MET A 142 1.73 -9.58 -13.07
C MET A 142 1.61 -8.47 -12.05
N VAL A 143 1.12 -8.78 -10.85
CA VAL A 143 0.97 -7.82 -9.76
C VAL A 143 1.76 -8.28 -8.55
N GLY A 144 2.61 -7.40 -8.03
CA GLY A 144 3.33 -7.64 -6.78
C GLY A 144 2.91 -6.62 -5.72
N HIS A 145 2.50 -7.11 -4.56
CA HIS A 145 2.05 -6.33 -3.43
C HIS A 145 3.19 -6.03 -2.46
N PHE A 146 3.16 -4.86 -1.81
CA PHE A 146 4.05 -4.51 -0.70
C PHE A 146 3.29 -4.60 0.63
N PRO A 147 3.31 -5.78 1.28
CA PRO A 147 2.60 -5.97 2.54
C PRO A 147 3.20 -5.10 3.64
N GLN A 148 2.35 -4.59 4.49
CA GLN A 148 2.72 -3.80 5.64
C GLN A 148 2.87 -4.68 6.88
N ALA A 149 3.64 -4.18 7.85
CA ALA A 149 3.89 -4.90 9.09
C ALA A 149 2.58 -5.19 9.84
N GLY A 150 2.43 -6.41 10.31
CA GLY A 150 1.41 -6.77 11.28
C GLY A 150 1.60 -6.07 12.61
N ARG A 151 0.88 -6.52 13.64
CA ARG A 151 1.02 -5.94 14.98
C ARG A 151 2.47 -5.99 15.46
N ASN A 152 2.95 -4.83 15.91
CA ASN A 152 4.29 -4.71 16.48
C ASN A 152 4.30 -3.75 17.67
N TYR A 153 5.35 -3.85 18.50
CA TYR A 153 5.47 -3.14 19.77
C TYR A 153 6.77 -2.36 19.80
N LEU A 154 6.71 -1.14 20.28
CA LEU A 154 7.86 -0.28 20.49
C LEU A 154 7.85 0.24 21.93
N LEU A 155 8.96 0.12 22.60
CA LEU A 155 9.18 0.70 23.93
C LEU A 155 10.27 1.76 23.83
N GLY A 156 9.96 2.97 24.27
CA GLY A 156 10.87 4.12 24.26
C GLY A 156 11.05 4.69 25.66
N LEU A 157 12.28 5.09 25.98
CA LEU A 157 12.62 5.86 27.17
C LEU A 157 13.31 7.16 26.73
N THR A 158 12.74 8.29 27.15
CA THR A 158 13.34 9.62 26.96
C THR A 158 13.80 10.17 28.29
N LEU A 159 15.05 10.63 28.36
CA LEU A 159 15.60 11.29 29.54
C LEU A 159 16.19 12.66 29.12
N GLY A 160 15.80 13.72 29.85
CA GLY A 160 16.33 15.07 29.70
C GLY A 160 17.06 15.49 30.98
N PHE A 161 18.26 15.98 30.84
CA PHE A 161 19.12 16.44 31.95
C PHE A 161 19.29 17.94 31.95
#